data_2b2b7082e0e1bc1270f0a7e96eb452e8
#
_entry.id   2b2b7082e0e1bc1270f0a7e96eb452e8
#
_cell.length_a   1.000
_cell.length_b   1.000
_cell.length_c   1.000
_cell.angle_alpha   90.00
_cell.angle_beta   90.00
_cell.angle_gamma   90.00
#
_symmetry.space_group_name_H-M   'P 1'
#
loop_
_entity.id
_entity.type
_entity.pdbx_description
1 polymer ?
#
loop_
_entity_poly.entity_id
_entity_poly.type
_entity_poly.pdbx_seq_one_letter_code
_entity_poly.pdbx_strand_id
1 'polypeptide(L)'
;MPLNFFYLRNILAKQIVVVATAFSVIFALLTACDSTKQSRNDYFIFTEATSLIYSNENSSTSNEKTAKYISTEFNKMSGMICNIFDDSAQKTGPEILIGYTNRAESQQSFDLTYYDYAYSVISSDCVVIQGGSSQATRSAANKFLVDCYGHDSDNNGAVKPISVGTQYVYRHEYALESFSINGVDIKDYEIVCEDNFLSMKAAEVLQTEIEKLCSIKLDIKAIDQYNGTNAFCIGMTDVDGSSLTDYGKSTYVAGAYNNGTSNVVYVDTAASLESTISIFCKDFLSDLPESRAFDLKIDSKPNYYCTNNNQFNSLTLINEKSTAVTDGVDYIHKEYIDKDGNNVLVYVMSLDMDKVDIINGTPHNDYVSVNVKANVQELIDSAVDAGYTVFGAVNADFFDINATYSPRGLCIKDGKVLHGTNSRPWFGITNQGDPVIGDSDDYRMTYMGMLRDAVGGSHVILKNGMYNELAFGDDFGYTRHPRTAIGITKDGNIVLAVVDGRQPELSNGATLSDLAQIMLELGAVDALNLDGGGSSTMITQTPNGYKTQNSPSDGELREVYNALLVVKK
;
A
#
# COMPACT_ATOMS: atom_id res chain seq x y z
N MET A 1 40.00 -20.12 14.62
CA MET A 1 39.00 -19.82 13.61
C MET A 1 39.31 -20.59 12.35
N PRO A 2 38.65 -21.71 12.11
CA PRO A 2 38.20 -22.12 10.81
C PRO A 2 36.91 -22.95 10.91
N LEU A 3 35.76 -22.37 10.67
CA LEU A 3 34.47 -23.08 10.78
C LEU A 3 33.48 -22.73 9.63
N ASN A 4 33.94 -22.23 8.50
CA ASN A 4 33.03 -21.83 7.41
C ASN A 4 33.23 -22.59 6.08
N PHE A 5 34.14 -23.55 6.00
CA PHE A 5 34.35 -24.28 4.73
C PHE A 5 33.51 -25.55 4.57
N PHE A 6 32.95 -26.08 5.65
CA PHE A 6 32.13 -27.30 5.60
C PHE A 6 30.67 -27.01 5.23
N TYR A 7 30.16 -25.84 5.56
CA TYR A 7 28.77 -25.46 5.28
C TYR A 7 28.52 -25.18 3.77
N LEU A 8 29.47 -24.48 3.14
CA LEU A 8 29.40 -24.20 1.71
C LEU A 8 29.53 -25.46 0.82
N ARG A 9 30.24 -26.48 1.28
CA ARG A 9 30.43 -27.71 0.53
C ARG A 9 29.20 -28.63 0.53
N ASN A 10 28.39 -28.59 1.57
CA ASN A 10 27.13 -29.33 1.65
C ASN A 10 25.98 -28.66 0.86
N ILE A 11 25.97 -27.35 0.74
CA ILE A 11 25.01 -26.61 -0.06
C ILE A 11 25.25 -26.87 -1.56
N LEU A 12 26.51 -26.84 -2.02
CA LEU A 12 26.84 -27.17 -3.42
C LEU A 12 26.52 -28.62 -3.77
N ALA A 13 26.73 -29.58 -2.87
CA ALA A 13 26.50 -31.01 -3.12
C ALA A 13 24.98 -31.32 -3.18
N LYS A 14 24.13 -30.66 -2.40
CA LYS A 14 22.68 -30.86 -2.46
C LYS A 14 22.05 -30.22 -3.71
N GLN A 15 22.54 -29.06 -4.14
CA GLN A 15 22.08 -28.41 -5.38
C GLN A 15 22.35 -29.26 -6.63
N ILE A 16 23.46 -30.03 -6.67
CA ILE A 16 23.80 -30.90 -7.81
C ILE A 16 22.89 -32.14 -7.85
N VAL A 17 22.41 -32.65 -6.72
CA VAL A 17 21.57 -33.87 -6.67
C VAL A 17 20.12 -33.59 -7.08
N VAL A 18 19.57 -32.43 -6.73
CA VAL A 18 18.18 -32.03 -7.09
C VAL A 18 18.09 -31.73 -8.59
N VAL A 19 19.12 -31.13 -9.19
CA VAL A 19 19.20 -30.90 -10.64
C VAL A 19 19.26 -32.21 -11.44
N ALA A 20 19.91 -33.26 -10.91
CA ALA A 20 20.09 -34.55 -11.61
C ALA A 20 18.80 -35.40 -11.65
N THR A 21 17.88 -35.27 -10.69
CA THR A 21 16.62 -36.02 -10.65
C THR A 21 15.51 -35.39 -11.49
N ALA A 22 15.49 -34.07 -11.66
CA ALA A 22 14.56 -33.38 -12.58
C ALA A 22 14.93 -33.63 -14.06
N PHE A 23 16.21 -33.87 -14.37
CA PHE A 23 16.67 -34.14 -15.73
C PHE A 23 16.19 -35.51 -16.29
N SER A 24 15.90 -36.51 -15.45
CA SER A 24 15.57 -37.84 -15.91
C SER A 24 14.11 -38.05 -16.37
N VAL A 25 13.19 -37.17 -16.02
CA VAL A 25 11.77 -37.30 -16.40
C VAL A 25 11.45 -36.53 -17.70
N ILE A 26 12.17 -35.45 -17.99
CA ILE A 26 11.95 -34.64 -19.21
C ILE A 26 12.74 -35.19 -20.40
N PHE A 27 13.83 -35.93 -20.18
CA PHE A 27 14.65 -36.52 -21.27
C PHE A 27 13.98 -37.69 -22.00
N ALA A 28 12.93 -38.29 -21.43
CA ALA A 28 12.23 -39.44 -22.04
C ALA A 28 11.22 -39.05 -23.14
N LEU A 29 10.92 -37.74 -23.33
CA LEU A 29 9.99 -37.26 -24.35
C LEU A 29 10.65 -36.63 -25.59
N LEU A 30 11.97 -36.51 -25.63
CA LEU A 30 12.71 -35.82 -26.71
C LEU A 30 13.66 -36.67 -27.53
N THR A 31 13.67 -38.03 -27.40
CA THR A 31 14.50 -38.88 -28.23
C THR A 31 13.71 -39.54 -29.36
N ALA A 32 13.25 -38.74 -30.30
CA ALA A 32 12.94 -39.19 -31.66
C ALA A 32 12.84 -37.99 -32.60
N CYS A 33 13.95 -37.43 -33.03
CA CYS A 33 14.03 -36.88 -34.39
C CYS A 33 15.48 -36.67 -34.83
N ASP A 34 15.69 -37.02 -36.05
CA ASP A 34 16.90 -37.22 -36.82
C ASP A 34 17.72 -35.96 -37.04
N SER A 35 19.03 -36.11 -37.07
CA SER A 35 20.03 -35.09 -37.39
C SER A 35 19.98 -34.72 -38.88
N THR A 36 19.78 -33.44 -39.18
CA THR A 36 20.43 -32.61 -40.20
C THR A 36 19.53 -31.49 -40.72
N LYS A 37 19.75 -30.33 -40.23
CA LYS A 37 19.63 -28.94 -40.75
C LYS A 37 19.27 -28.01 -39.62
N GLN A 38 20.25 -27.29 -39.07
CA GLN A 38 20.00 -26.16 -38.19
C GLN A 38 19.13 -25.15 -38.95
N SER A 39 17.85 -25.14 -38.63
CA SER A 39 16.89 -24.21 -39.22
C SER A 39 16.79 -22.95 -38.36
N ARG A 40 16.37 -21.85 -38.96
CA ARG A 40 16.10 -20.56 -38.30
C ARG A 40 15.13 -20.70 -37.10
N ASN A 41 14.46 -21.84 -36.95
CA ASN A 41 13.48 -22.14 -35.90
C ASN A 41 14.13 -22.64 -34.59
N ASP A 42 15.46 -22.82 -34.55
CA ASP A 42 16.16 -23.33 -33.36
C ASP A 42 16.57 -22.22 -32.37
N TYR A 43 16.31 -20.95 -32.70
CA TYR A 43 16.74 -19.81 -31.91
C TYR A 43 15.63 -18.75 -31.79
N PHE A 44 15.45 -18.20 -30.59
CA PHE A 44 14.74 -16.94 -30.39
C PHE A 44 15.70 -15.79 -30.71
N ILE A 45 15.24 -14.85 -31.52
CA ILE A 45 16.03 -13.66 -31.88
C ILE A 45 15.22 -12.44 -31.47
N PHE A 46 15.76 -11.67 -30.56
CA PHE A 46 15.16 -10.41 -30.16
C PHE A 46 15.37 -9.35 -31.25
N THR A 47 14.28 -8.74 -31.67
CA THR A 47 14.26 -7.70 -32.72
C THR A 47 13.28 -6.57 -32.33
N GLU A 48 13.26 -5.49 -33.10
CA GLU A 48 12.28 -4.40 -32.94
C GLU A 48 10.82 -4.89 -33.10
N ALA A 49 10.60 -6.02 -33.76
CA ALA A 49 9.29 -6.65 -33.89
C ALA A 49 8.87 -7.48 -32.65
N THR A 50 9.77 -7.66 -31.68
CA THR A 50 9.45 -8.41 -30.45
C THR A 50 8.62 -7.54 -29.52
N SER A 51 7.49 -8.10 -29.06
CA SER A 51 6.61 -7.46 -28.09
C SER A 51 6.81 -8.04 -26.69
N LEU A 52 6.79 -7.18 -25.68
CA LEU A 52 6.76 -7.55 -24.27
C LEU A 52 5.29 -7.57 -23.83
N ILE A 53 4.78 -8.74 -23.47
CA ILE A 53 3.38 -8.94 -23.11
C ILE A 53 3.28 -9.22 -21.62
N TYR A 54 2.52 -8.42 -20.90
CA TYR A 54 2.29 -8.62 -19.46
C TYR A 54 0.83 -8.97 -19.16
N SER A 55 0.60 -9.74 -18.10
CA SER A 55 -0.73 -10.11 -17.63
C SER A 55 -1.52 -8.89 -17.14
N ASN A 56 -2.78 -8.78 -17.55
CA ASN A 56 -3.70 -7.72 -17.14
C ASN A 56 -4.48 -8.08 -15.85
N GLU A 57 -4.35 -9.30 -15.34
CA GLU A 57 -5.05 -9.75 -14.13
C GLU A 57 -4.23 -9.48 -12.86
N ASN A 58 -4.89 -8.98 -11.81
CA ASN A 58 -4.53 -8.85 -10.37
C ASN A 58 -3.13 -8.34 -9.95
N SER A 59 -2.13 -8.29 -10.84
CA SER A 59 -0.78 -7.77 -10.57
C SER A 59 -0.22 -6.99 -11.77
N SER A 60 -1.10 -6.47 -12.61
CA SER A 60 -0.78 -5.85 -13.90
C SER A 60 0.31 -4.77 -13.80
N THR A 61 0.24 -3.89 -12.81
CA THR A 61 1.19 -2.78 -12.64
C THR A 61 2.62 -3.25 -12.37
N SER A 62 2.81 -4.33 -11.62
CA SER A 62 4.14 -4.88 -11.31
C SER A 62 4.75 -5.64 -12.49
N ASN A 63 3.93 -6.38 -13.25
CA ASN A 63 4.38 -7.06 -14.47
C ASN A 63 4.65 -6.05 -15.60
N GLU A 64 3.86 -4.98 -15.72
CA GLU A 64 4.15 -3.85 -16.60
C GLU A 64 5.49 -3.18 -16.25
N LYS A 65 5.78 -2.96 -14.96
CA LYS A 65 7.09 -2.45 -14.52
C LYS A 65 8.23 -3.40 -14.93
N THR A 66 8.02 -4.70 -14.86
CA THR A 66 9.00 -5.69 -15.30
C THR A 66 9.19 -5.65 -16.82
N ALA A 67 8.13 -5.47 -17.61
CA ALA A 67 8.21 -5.26 -19.04
C ALA A 67 9.00 -3.99 -19.39
N LYS A 68 8.69 -2.87 -18.74
CA LYS A 68 9.43 -1.60 -18.89
C LYS A 68 10.91 -1.74 -18.55
N TYR A 69 11.23 -2.51 -17.52
CA TYR A 69 12.62 -2.82 -17.18
C TYR A 69 13.33 -3.58 -18.30
N ILE A 70 12.76 -4.67 -18.78
CA ILE A 70 13.35 -5.44 -19.88
C ILE A 70 13.57 -4.53 -21.09
N SER A 71 12.56 -3.73 -21.47
CA SER A 71 12.66 -2.77 -22.57
C SER A 71 13.79 -1.77 -22.39
N THR A 72 13.93 -1.23 -21.17
CA THR A 72 15.01 -0.28 -20.84
C THR A 72 16.39 -0.91 -20.98
N GLU A 73 16.57 -2.12 -20.46
CA GLU A 73 17.85 -2.83 -20.52
C GLU A 73 18.18 -3.25 -21.96
N PHE A 74 17.21 -3.69 -22.74
CA PHE A 74 17.40 -3.97 -24.16
C PHE A 74 17.79 -2.71 -24.97
N ASN A 75 17.15 -1.58 -24.66
CA ASN A 75 17.50 -0.33 -25.31
C ASN A 75 18.97 0.07 -25.03
N LYS A 76 19.43 -0.10 -23.78
CA LYS A 76 20.83 0.16 -23.42
C LYS A 76 21.80 -0.75 -24.18
N MET A 77 21.47 -2.03 -24.37
CA MET A 77 22.32 -3.02 -25.02
C MET A 77 22.35 -2.88 -26.56
N SER A 78 21.24 -2.48 -27.17
CA SER A 78 21.04 -2.60 -28.62
C SER A 78 20.61 -1.31 -29.32
N GLY A 79 20.16 -0.31 -28.57
CA GLY A 79 19.46 0.85 -29.12
C GLY A 79 18.02 0.56 -29.57
N MET A 80 17.52 -0.68 -29.46
CA MET A 80 16.18 -1.07 -29.87
C MET A 80 15.14 -0.68 -28.81
N ILE A 81 13.95 -0.26 -29.27
CA ILE A 81 12.80 0.02 -28.42
C ILE A 81 11.77 -1.11 -28.62
N CYS A 82 11.36 -1.76 -27.53
CA CYS A 82 10.35 -2.81 -27.55
C CYS A 82 8.95 -2.22 -27.42
N ASN A 83 8.00 -2.81 -28.11
CA ASN A 83 6.60 -2.57 -27.84
C ASN A 83 6.19 -3.29 -26.55
N ILE A 84 5.38 -2.62 -25.71
CA ILE A 84 4.87 -3.16 -24.46
C ILE A 84 3.35 -3.12 -24.55
N PHE A 85 2.72 -4.27 -24.31
CA PHE A 85 1.26 -4.41 -24.34
C PHE A 85 0.81 -5.29 -23.18
N ASP A 86 -0.42 -5.10 -22.74
CA ASP A 86 -1.09 -6.08 -21.92
C ASP A 86 -1.49 -7.31 -22.78
N ASP A 87 -1.91 -8.37 -22.13
CA ASP A 87 -2.21 -9.65 -22.78
C ASP A 87 -3.55 -9.66 -23.56
N SER A 88 -4.32 -8.56 -23.58
CA SER A 88 -5.45 -8.40 -24.48
C SER A 88 -5.02 -8.15 -25.92
N ALA A 89 -3.77 -7.71 -26.15
CA ALA A 89 -3.23 -7.44 -27.47
C ALA A 89 -3.15 -8.71 -28.32
N GLN A 90 -3.42 -8.60 -29.62
CA GLN A 90 -3.26 -9.72 -30.54
C GLN A 90 -1.78 -9.99 -30.85
N LYS A 91 -1.41 -11.28 -30.97
CA LYS A 91 -0.05 -11.68 -31.38
C LYS A 91 0.22 -11.24 -32.81
N THR A 92 1.27 -10.42 -33.00
CA THR A 92 1.67 -9.90 -34.31
C THR A 92 3.09 -10.29 -34.70
N GLY A 93 3.86 -10.86 -33.78
CA GLY A 93 5.27 -11.23 -33.97
C GLY A 93 5.80 -12.04 -32.78
N PRO A 94 7.13 -12.10 -32.61
CA PRO A 94 7.75 -12.71 -31.43
C PRO A 94 7.33 -12.02 -30.16
N GLU A 95 7.07 -12.78 -29.08
CA GLU A 95 6.62 -12.27 -27.78
C GLU A 95 7.53 -12.74 -26.64
N ILE A 96 7.77 -11.87 -25.67
CA ILE A 96 8.26 -12.22 -24.33
C ILE A 96 7.10 -12.05 -23.38
N LEU A 97 6.61 -13.15 -22.82
CA LEU A 97 5.47 -13.21 -21.91
C LEU A 97 5.94 -13.03 -20.47
N ILE A 98 5.37 -12.07 -19.74
CA ILE A 98 5.79 -11.67 -18.41
C ILE A 98 4.65 -11.94 -17.42
N GLY A 99 4.88 -12.86 -16.50
CA GLY A 99 3.86 -13.39 -15.60
C GLY A 99 2.95 -14.42 -16.30
N TYR A 100 1.79 -14.64 -15.71
CA TYR A 100 0.77 -15.57 -16.23
C TYR A 100 -0.19 -14.80 -17.15
N THR A 101 0.14 -14.72 -18.43
CA THR A 101 -0.67 -14.05 -19.44
C THR A 101 -1.77 -14.98 -19.97
N ASN A 102 -2.70 -14.48 -20.77
CA ASN A 102 -3.72 -15.30 -21.44
C ASN A 102 -3.17 -16.16 -22.60
N ARG A 103 -1.86 -16.15 -22.85
CA ARG A 103 -1.20 -17.01 -23.86
C ARG A 103 -1.02 -18.43 -23.31
N ALA A 104 -1.31 -19.44 -24.14
CA ALA A 104 -1.20 -20.85 -23.76
C ALA A 104 0.21 -21.24 -23.27
N GLU A 105 1.25 -20.63 -23.85
CA GLU A 105 2.65 -20.87 -23.49
C GLU A 105 2.97 -20.44 -22.06
N SER A 106 2.34 -19.37 -21.55
CA SER A 106 2.52 -18.93 -20.17
C SER A 106 1.64 -19.66 -19.16
N GLN A 107 0.62 -20.38 -19.63
CA GLN A 107 -0.24 -21.21 -18.78
C GLN A 107 0.37 -22.59 -18.47
N GLN A 108 1.43 -22.98 -19.18
CA GLN A 108 2.22 -24.16 -18.84
C GLN A 108 3.07 -23.84 -17.60
N SER A 109 2.49 -24.02 -16.42
CA SER A 109 3.07 -23.55 -15.18
C SER A 109 4.30 -24.36 -14.77
N PHE A 110 5.30 -23.64 -14.27
CA PHE A 110 6.45 -24.23 -13.56
C PHE A 110 6.09 -24.65 -12.12
N ASP A 111 4.83 -24.53 -11.72
CA ASP A 111 4.38 -24.72 -10.33
C ASP A 111 5.26 -23.91 -9.37
N LEU A 112 5.23 -22.58 -9.52
CA LEU A 112 6.08 -21.64 -8.79
C LEU A 112 5.37 -21.15 -7.54
N THR A 113 6.02 -21.34 -6.39
CA THR A 113 5.59 -20.76 -5.12
C THR A 113 6.18 -19.35 -4.92
N TYR A 114 5.78 -18.62 -3.91
CA TYR A 114 5.95 -17.16 -3.76
C TYR A 114 7.31 -16.58 -4.19
N TYR A 115 8.42 -17.21 -3.78
CA TYR A 115 9.78 -16.77 -4.10
C TYR A 115 10.42 -17.48 -5.29
N ASP A 116 9.75 -18.51 -5.83
CA ASP A 116 10.24 -19.26 -6.98
C ASP A 116 10.13 -18.44 -8.25
N TYR A 117 11.06 -18.63 -9.19
CA TYR A 117 10.99 -17.96 -10.47
C TYR A 117 11.64 -18.79 -11.60
N ALA A 118 11.19 -18.53 -12.81
CA ALA A 118 11.66 -19.25 -13.98
C ALA A 118 11.63 -18.39 -15.24
N TYR A 119 12.49 -18.76 -16.21
CA TYR A 119 12.30 -18.37 -17.59
C TYR A 119 12.47 -19.56 -18.51
N SER A 120 11.85 -19.51 -19.69
CA SER A 120 12.00 -20.54 -20.73
C SER A 120 11.85 -19.95 -22.13
N VAL A 121 12.75 -20.32 -23.03
CA VAL A 121 12.65 -20.04 -24.46
C VAL A 121 11.86 -21.18 -25.11
N ILE A 122 10.56 -20.98 -25.28
CA ILE A 122 9.61 -22.02 -25.70
C ILE A 122 9.75 -22.33 -27.20
N SER A 123 9.92 -21.28 -28.00
CA SER A 123 10.03 -21.39 -29.46
C SER A 123 10.84 -20.21 -30.03
N SER A 124 11.04 -20.21 -31.34
CA SER A 124 11.71 -19.09 -32.03
C SER A 124 10.93 -17.76 -31.96
N ASP A 125 9.69 -17.78 -31.48
CA ASP A 125 8.81 -16.62 -31.39
C ASP A 125 8.18 -16.42 -29.99
N CYS A 126 8.62 -17.21 -28.99
CA CYS A 126 8.06 -17.12 -27.65
C CYS A 126 9.09 -17.41 -26.55
N VAL A 127 9.19 -16.46 -25.61
CA VAL A 127 9.89 -16.60 -24.32
C VAL A 127 8.89 -16.38 -23.20
N VAL A 128 8.99 -17.15 -22.11
CA VAL A 128 8.17 -17.03 -20.91
C VAL A 128 9.06 -16.66 -19.73
N ILE A 129 8.66 -15.65 -18.96
CA ILE A 129 9.35 -15.16 -17.75
C ILE A 129 8.31 -15.10 -16.63
N GLN A 130 8.46 -15.92 -15.60
CA GLN A 130 7.46 -16.11 -14.55
C GLN A 130 8.08 -16.17 -13.15
N GLY A 131 7.29 -15.79 -12.15
CA GLY A 131 7.58 -15.97 -10.74
C GLY A 131 6.30 -16.21 -9.96
N GLY A 132 6.39 -16.82 -8.79
CA GLY A 132 5.26 -17.00 -7.89
C GLY A 132 4.73 -15.67 -7.28
N SER A 133 5.51 -14.60 -7.38
CA SER A 133 5.12 -13.23 -7.06
C SER A 133 5.68 -12.25 -8.10
N SER A 134 5.21 -11.00 -8.05
CA SER A 134 5.73 -9.94 -8.93
C SER A 134 7.23 -9.68 -8.72
N GLN A 135 7.71 -9.77 -7.48
CA GLN A 135 9.13 -9.66 -7.17
C GLN A 135 9.92 -10.83 -7.76
N ALA A 136 9.41 -12.04 -7.65
CA ALA A 136 10.00 -13.23 -8.23
C ALA A 136 10.01 -13.16 -9.77
N THR A 137 8.93 -12.67 -10.40
CA THR A 137 8.89 -12.42 -11.86
C THR A 137 9.97 -11.41 -12.27
N ARG A 138 10.20 -10.37 -11.47
CA ARG A 138 11.29 -9.42 -11.72
C ARG A 138 12.66 -10.07 -11.60
N SER A 139 12.85 -10.97 -10.64
CA SER A 139 14.09 -11.75 -10.49
C SER A 139 14.32 -12.68 -11.69
N ALA A 140 13.25 -13.31 -12.20
CA ALA A 140 13.30 -14.10 -13.43
C ALA A 140 13.75 -13.28 -14.63
N ALA A 141 13.20 -12.07 -14.79
CA ALA A 141 13.58 -11.14 -15.87
C ALA A 141 15.06 -10.75 -15.79
N ASN A 142 15.54 -10.40 -14.60
CA ASN A 142 16.95 -10.10 -14.40
C ASN A 142 17.85 -11.32 -14.70
N LYS A 143 17.48 -12.51 -14.22
CA LYS A 143 18.20 -13.77 -14.47
C LYS A 143 18.25 -14.10 -15.96
N PHE A 144 17.13 -13.92 -16.67
CA PHE A 144 17.07 -14.08 -18.12
C PHE A 144 18.05 -13.15 -18.85
N LEU A 145 18.08 -11.86 -18.48
CA LEU A 145 18.99 -10.88 -19.07
C LEU A 145 20.46 -11.23 -18.80
N VAL A 146 20.80 -11.68 -17.60
CA VAL A 146 22.15 -12.11 -17.23
C VAL A 146 22.56 -13.35 -18.00
N ASP A 147 21.76 -14.40 -17.97
CA ASP A 147 22.13 -15.71 -18.56
C ASP A 147 22.17 -15.67 -20.09
N CYS A 148 21.17 -15.02 -20.68
CA CYS A 148 21.02 -15.05 -22.14
C CYS A 148 21.79 -13.94 -22.84
N TYR A 149 22.04 -12.82 -22.18
CA TYR A 149 22.68 -11.66 -22.79
C TYR A 149 23.94 -11.19 -22.06
N GLY A 150 24.27 -11.76 -20.91
CA GLY A 150 25.43 -11.37 -20.09
C GLY A 150 25.29 -9.98 -19.49
N HIS A 151 24.04 -9.52 -19.29
CA HIS A 151 23.75 -8.22 -18.68
C HIS A 151 24.03 -8.27 -17.17
N ASP A 152 24.80 -7.34 -16.65
CA ASP A 152 24.97 -7.07 -15.23
C ASP A 152 25.03 -5.55 -14.98
N SER A 153 25.16 -5.12 -13.72
CA SER A 153 25.20 -3.72 -13.35
C SER A 153 26.36 -2.93 -13.99
N ASP A 154 27.43 -3.61 -14.35
CA ASP A 154 28.71 -3.01 -14.79
C ASP A 154 29.01 -3.31 -16.27
N ASN A 155 28.27 -4.23 -16.89
CA ASN A 155 28.51 -4.69 -18.25
C ASN A 155 27.22 -4.83 -19.04
N ASN A 156 27.07 -4.05 -20.10
CA ASN A 156 25.99 -4.18 -21.06
C ASN A 156 26.28 -5.34 -22.01
N GLY A 157 25.64 -6.49 -21.81
CA GLY A 157 25.77 -7.65 -22.68
C GLY A 157 25.40 -7.36 -24.15
N ALA A 158 25.59 -8.34 -25.01
CA ALA A 158 25.23 -8.23 -26.43
C ALA A 158 23.96 -8.98 -26.74
N VAL A 159 23.04 -8.37 -27.50
CA VAL A 159 21.84 -9.06 -28.02
C VAL A 159 22.28 -10.09 -29.05
N LYS A 160 21.96 -11.37 -28.81
CA LYS A 160 22.35 -12.52 -29.61
C LYS A 160 21.19 -13.52 -29.72
N PRO A 161 21.20 -14.45 -30.69
CA PRO A 161 20.24 -15.57 -30.74
C PRO A 161 20.36 -16.44 -29.50
N ILE A 162 19.20 -16.86 -28.96
CA ILE A 162 19.10 -17.76 -27.81
C ILE A 162 18.49 -19.07 -28.27
N SER A 163 19.11 -20.19 -27.91
CA SER A 163 18.62 -21.53 -28.30
C SER A 163 17.23 -21.80 -27.73
N VAL A 164 16.33 -22.31 -28.57
CA VAL A 164 15.04 -22.84 -28.10
C VAL A 164 15.31 -23.99 -27.12
N GLY A 165 14.53 -24.04 -26.05
CA GLY A 165 14.73 -24.97 -24.94
C GLY A 165 15.66 -24.44 -23.83
N THR A 166 16.29 -23.27 -24.01
CA THR A 166 17.01 -22.63 -22.90
C THR A 166 16.02 -22.30 -21.79
N GLN A 167 16.30 -22.76 -20.57
CA GLN A 167 15.43 -22.52 -19.42
C GLN A 167 16.22 -22.44 -18.11
N TYR A 168 15.63 -21.81 -17.13
CA TYR A 168 16.11 -21.74 -15.75
C TYR A 168 14.93 -21.78 -14.79
N VAL A 169 15.06 -22.55 -13.71
CA VAL A 169 14.09 -22.57 -12.61
C VAL A 169 14.84 -22.40 -11.30
N TYR A 170 14.48 -21.38 -10.56
CA TYR A 170 14.93 -21.18 -9.18
C TYR A 170 13.86 -21.70 -8.22
N ARG A 171 14.28 -22.50 -7.24
CA ARG A 171 13.43 -22.95 -6.14
C ARG A 171 13.97 -22.38 -4.84
N HIS A 172 13.11 -21.67 -4.14
CA HIS A 172 13.45 -21.05 -2.86
C HIS A 172 13.43 -22.09 -1.73
N GLU A 173 14.38 -21.98 -0.79
CA GLU A 173 14.35 -22.77 0.43
C GLU A 173 13.59 -21.98 1.52
N TYR A 174 12.35 -22.37 1.77
CA TYR A 174 11.47 -21.70 2.71
C TYR A 174 11.93 -21.89 4.17
N ALA A 175 11.56 -20.94 5.06
CA ALA A 175 11.95 -20.97 6.46
C ALA A 175 11.39 -22.19 7.21
N LEU A 176 10.18 -22.64 6.83
CA LEU A 176 9.52 -23.79 7.43
C LEU A 176 9.39 -24.95 6.44
N GLU A 177 9.68 -26.17 6.90
CA GLU A 177 9.39 -27.43 6.21
C GLU A 177 8.02 -27.99 6.57
N SER A 178 7.53 -27.67 7.79
CA SER A 178 6.19 -28.00 8.24
C SER A 178 5.63 -26.89 9.12
N PHE A 179 4.37 -26.56 8.91
CA PHE A 179 3.63 -25.60 9.71
C PHE A 179 2.28 -26.19 10.11
N SER A 180 1.97 -26.13 11.39
CA SER A 180 0.67 -26.54 11.95
C SER A 180 0.15 -25.50 12.94
N ILE A 181 -1.14 -25.52 13.20
CA ILE A 181 -1.78 -24.69 14.20
C ILE A 181 -2.56 -25.60 15.15
N ASN A 182 -2.18 -25.57 16.44
CA ASN A 182 -2.74 -26.46 17.45
C ASN A 182 -2.74 -27.94 17.03
N GLY A 183 -1.70 -28.35 16.29
CA GLY A 183 -1.50 -29.72 15.82
C GLY A 183 -2.19 -30.08 14.51
N VAL A 184 -2.87 -29.15 13.85
CA VAL A 184 -3.47 -29.35 12.52
C VAL A 184 -2.60 -28.70 11.45
N ASP A 185 -2.28 -29.44 10.39
CA ASP A 185 -1.43 -28.98 9.28
C ASP A 185 -2.04 -27.74 8.61
N ILE A 186 -1.21 -26.74 8.33
CA ILE A 186 -1.63 -25.47 7.73
C ILE A 186 -2.34 -25.66 6.38
N LYS A 187 -1.95 -26.67 5.60
CA LYS A 187 -2.59 -26.97 4.30
C LYS A 187 -4.07 -27.33 4.41
N ASP A 188 -4.53 -27.73 5.60
CA ASP A 188 -5.92 -28.09 5.86
C ASP A 188 -6.75 -26.89 6.33
N TYR A 189 -6.17 -25.66 6.30
CA TYR A 189 -6.85 -24.40 6.62
C TYR A 189 -7.21 -23.61 5.36
N GLU A 190 -8.24 -22.81 5.49
CA GLU A 190 -8.61 -21.74 4.56
C GLU A 190 -8.70 -20.40 5.31
N ILE A 191 -8.68 -19.28 4.60
CA ILE A 191 -8.90 -17.95 5.17
C ILE A 191 -10.33 -17.53 4.84
N VAL A 192 -11.09 -17.11 5.86
CA VAL A 192 -12.49 -16.71 5.73
C VAL A 192 -12.66 -15.27 6.18
N CYS A 193 -13.30 -14.44 5.39
CA CYS A 193 -13.55 -13.03 5.68
C CYS A 193 -14.88 -12.56 5.10
N GLU A 194 -15.32 -11.36 5.47
CA GLU A 194 -16.45 -10.71 4.80
C GLU A 194 -16.11 -10.41 3.33
N ASP A 195 -17.13 -10.48 2.45
CA ASP A 195 -17.01 -10.11 1.03
C ASP A 195 -17.01 -8.59 0.87
N ASN A 196 -15.96 -7.95 1.37
CA ASN A 196 -15.69 -6.54 1.16
C ASN A 196 -14.19 -6.30 0.93
N PHE A 197 -13.88 -5.18 0.30
CA PHE A 197 -12.51 -4.84 -0.12
C PHE A 197 -11.48 -4.86 1.04
N LEU A 198 -11.83 -4.32 2.21
CA LEU A 198 -10.91 -4.22 3.34
C LEU A 198 -10.61 -5.58 3.97
N SER A 199 -11.63 -6.41 4.14
CA SER A 199 -11.48 -7.76 4.69
C SER A 199 -10.72 -8.67 3.73
N MET A 200 -10.97 -8.57 2.42
CA MET A 200 -10.23 -9.30 1.40
C MET A 200 -8.75 -8.91 1.38
N LYS A 201 -8.42 -7.61 1.47
CA LYS A 201 -7.03 -7.16 1.59
C LYS A 201 -6.32 -7.71 2.82
N ALA A 202 -6.97 -7.70 3.97
CA ALA A 202 -6.41 -8.27 5.19
C ALA A 202 -6.16 -9.79 5.05
N ALA A 203 -7.07 -10.50 4.38
CA ALA A 203 -6.92 -11.91 4.07
C ALA A 203 -5.73 -12.18 3.13
N GLU A 204 -5.52 -11.35 2.11
CA GLU A 204 -4.37 -11.41 1.21
C GLU A 204 -3.04 -11.18 1.94
N VAL A 205 -3.01 -10.30 2.94
CA VAL A 205 -1.81 -10.11 3.79
C VAL A 205 -1.49 -11.40 4.54
N LEU A 206 -2.45 -12.01 5.23
CA LEU A 206 -2.24 -13.27 5.96
C LEU A 206 -1.80 -14.40 5.01
N GLN A 207 -2.49 -14.56 3.88
CA GLN A 207 -2.15 -15.54 2.86
C GLN A 207 -0.69 -15.39 2.42
N THR A 208 -0.29 -14.15 2.11
CA THR A 208 1.06 -13.83 1.65
C THR A 208 2.12 -14.12 2.72
N GLU A 209 1.88 -13.75 3.97
CA GLU A 209 2.86 -14.01 5.05
C GLU A 209 3.01 -15.52 5.32
N ILE A 210 1.93 -16.29 5.29
CA ILE A 210 2.00 -17.76 5.42
C ILE A 210 2.75 -18.37 4.23
N GLU A 211 2.43 -17.95 3.00
CA GLU A 211 3.09 -18.46 1.78
C GLU A 211 4.60 -18.18 1.77
N LYS A 212 5.02 -17.01 2.27
CA LYS A 212 6.45 -16.67 2.44
C LYS A 212 7.18 -17.57 3.44
N LEU A 213 6.49 -18.11 4.43
CA LEU A 213 7.10 -18.96 5.46
C LEU A 213 7.26 -20.41 5.03
N CYS A 214 6.24 -20.99 4.37
CA CYS A 214 6.16 -22.43 4.14
C CYS A 214 5.75 -22.84 2.72
N SER A 215 5.66 -21.92 1.78
CA SER A 215 5.26 -22.14 0.37
C SER A 215 3.80 -22.58 0.16
N ILE A 216 2.98 -22.58 1.20
CA ILE A 216 1.58 -23.02 1.12
C ILE A 216 0.70 -21.79 0.97
N LYS A 217 -0.04 -21.72 -0.12
CA LYS A 217 -1.01 -20.67 -0.39
C LYS A 217 -2.40 -21.15 0.00
N LEU A 218 -2.96 -20.55 1.04
CA LEU A 218 -4.30 -20.87 1.52
C LEU A 218 -5.36 -20.27 0.60
N ASP A 219 -6.50 -20.95 0.45
CA ASP A 219 -7.66 -20.38 -0.24
C ASP A 219 -8.28 -19.27 0.60
N ILE A 220 -8.70 -18.17 -0.04
CA ILE A 220 -9.48 -17.10 0.59
C ILE A 220 -10.93 -17.29 0.15
N LYS A 221 -11.86 -17.31 1.11
CA LYS A 221 -13.30 -17.47 0.88
C LYS A 221 -14.10 -16.40 1.59
N ALA A 222 -15.17 -15.97 0.96
CA ALA A 222 -16.18 -15.16 1.62
C ALA A 222 -16.96 -16.00 2.66
N ILE A 223 -17.47 -15.37 3.71
CA ILE A 223 -18.17 -16.06 4.82
C ILE A 223 -19.37 -16.90 4.36
N ASP A 224 -20.09 -16.47 3.34
CA ASP A 224 -21.22 -17.19 2.77
C ASP A 224 -20.82 -18.49 2.05
N GLN A 225 -19.53 -18.65 1.73
CA GLN A 225 -18.94 -19.85 1.12
C GLN A 225 -18.29 -20.79 2.15
N TYR A 226 -18.23 -20.35 3.43
CA TYR A 226 -17.62 -21.14 4.50
C TYR A 226 -18.49 -22.35 4.85
N ASN A 227 -17.89 -23.51 4.88
CA ASN A 227 -18.59 -24.78 5.08
C ASN A 227 -18.23 -25.51 6.39
N GLY A 228 -17.55 -24.82 7.32
CA GLY A 228 -17.17 -25.37 8.62
C GLY A 228 -15.88 -26.18 8.65
N THR A 229 -14.96 -25.91 7.73
CA THR A 229 -13.60 -26.47 7.71
C THR A 229 -12.66 -25.74 8.69
N ASN A 230 -11.38 -26.20 8.81
CA ASN A 230 -10.40 -25.43 9.57
C ASN A 230 -10.17 -24.07 8.89
N ALA A 231 -10.22 -22.99 9.65
CA ALA A 231 -10.17 -21.67 9.07
C ALA A 231 -9.46 -20.63 9.94
N PHE A 232 -8.88 -19.61 9.25
CA PHE A 232 -8.63 -18.30 9.82
C PHE A 232 -9.81 -17.39 9.50
N CYS A 233 -10.56 -16.98 10.50
CA CYS A 233 -11.66 -16.03 10.36
C CYS A 233 -11.17 -14.61 10.67
N ILE A 234 -11.21 -13.72 9.69
CA ILE A 234 -10.70 -12.36 9.78
C ILE A 234 -11.86 -11.36 9.86
N GLY A 235 -11.82 -10.50 10.90
CA GLY A 235 -12.85 -9.48 11.13
C GLY A 235 -14.19 -10.05 11.58
N MET A 236 -14.18 -11.26 12.14
CA MET A 236 -15.39 -11.98 12.51
C MET A 236 -15.15 -12.68 13.84
N THR A 237 -15.90 -12.27 14.86
CA THR A 237 -15.87 -12.87 16.18
C THR A 237 -17.11 -13.72 16.49
N ASP A 238 -18.17 -13.60 15.67
CA ASP A 238 -19.43 -14.30 15.85
C ASP A 238 -19.47 -15.74 15.31
N VAL A 239 -18.31 -16.32 14.99
CA VAL A 239 -18.24 -17.68 14.43
C VAL A 239 -18.74 -18.74 15.43
N ASP A 240 -18.75 -18.41 16.73
CA ASP A 240 -19.28 -19.24 17.82
C ASP A 240 -20.53 -18.63 18.50
N GLY A 241 -21.04 -17.49 17.99
CA GLY A 241 -22.17 -16.76 18.59
C GLY A 241 -21.79 -15.91 19.81
N SER A 242 -20.50 -15.72 20.09
CA SER A 242 -20.02 -14.80 21.13
C SER A 242 -19.68 -13.44 20.51
N SER A 243 -20.51 -12.45 20.81
CA SER A 243 -20.23 -11.05 20.43
C SER A 243 -19.09 -10.50 21.28
N LEU A 244 -17.90 -10.39 20.70
CA LEU A 244 -16.74 -9.73 21.33
C LEU A 244 -16.80 -8.22 21.04
N THR A 245 -17.73 -7.50 21.68
CA THR A 245 -18.11 -6.14 21.31
C THR A 245 -17.34 -5.02 22.00
N ASP A 246 -16.42 -5.29 22.90
CA ASP A 246 -15.82 -4.22 23.72
C ASP A 246 -14.29 -4.35 23.88
N TYR A 247 -13.57 -4.35 22.76
CA TYR A 247 -12.14 -4.11 22.76
C TYR A 247 -11.85 -2.68 22.26
N GLY A 248 -11.00 -1.96 22.99
CA GLY A 248 -10.64 -0.58 22.66
C GLY A 248 -10.04 -0.44 21.26
N LYS A 249 -10.15 0.74 20.64
CA LYS A 249 -9.65 1.04 19.28
C LYS A 249 -8.18 0.70 19.01
N SER A 250 -7.39 0.51 20.06
CA SER A 250 -5.95 0.17 19.98
C SER A 250 -5.65 -1.28 20.35
N THR A 251 -6.63 -2.16 20.26
CA THR A 251 -6.50 -3.56 20.66
C THR A 251 -7.05 -4.44 19.56
N TYR A 252 -6.41 -5.55 19.29
CA TYR A 252 -7.02 -6.65 18.54
C TYR A 252 -7.26 -7.85 19.45
N VAL A 253 -8.18 -8.69 19.04
CA VAL A 253 -8.43 -9.96 19.70
C VAL A 253 -8.04 -11.09 18.75
N ALA A 254 -7.37 -12.09 19.30
CA ALA A 254 -7.12 -13.34 18.62
C ALA A 254 -7.41 -14.52 19.54
N GLY A 255 -7.89 -15.61 19.00
CA GLY A 255 -8.16 -16.83 19.71
C GLY A 255 -8.41 -17.99 18.77
N ALA A 256 -8.57 -19.16 19.33
CA ALA A 256 -8.94 -20.34 18.55
C ALA A 256 -10.03 -21.12 19.30
N TYR A 257 -10.89 -21.80 18.56
CA TYR A 257 -11.80 -22.77 19.13
C TYR A 257 -11.86 -24.03 18.26
N ASN A 258 -12.23 -25.13 18.87
CA ASN A 258 -12.48 -26.38 18.18
C ASN A 258 -13.95 -26.75 18.38
N ASN A 259 -14.69 -26.83 17.29
CA ASN A 259 -16.12 -27.19 17.31
C ASN A 259 -16.37 -28.71 17.30
N GLY A 260 -15.32 -29.52 17.51
CA GLY A 260 -15.38 -30.99 17.48
C GLY A 260 -15.05 -31.59 16.11
N THR A 261 -15.08 -30.80 15.04
CA THR A 261 -14.75 -31.22 13.67
C THR A 261 -13.67 -30.35 13.01
N SER A 262 -13.57 -29.08 13.44
CA SER A 262 -12.69 -28.09 12.81
C SER A 262 -12.03 -27.21 13.87
N ASN A 263 -10.80 -26.78 13.59
CA ASN A 263 -10.12 -25.71 14.34
C ASN A 263 -10.35 -24.39 13.61
N VAL A 264 -10.80 -23.40 14.34
CA VAL A 264 -11.00 -22.04 13.84
C VAL A 264 -10.15 -21.08 14.63
N VAL A 265 -9.29 -20.36 13.94
CA VAL A 265 -8.54 -19.22 14.46
C VAL A 265 -9.24 -17.95 14.02
N TYR A 266 -9.53 -17.06 14.95
CA TYR A 266 -10.13 -15.77 14.60
C TYR A 266 -9.22 -14.61 15.02
N VAL A 267 -9.23 -13.57 14.20
CA VAL A 267 -8.54 -12.30 14.47
C VAL A 267 -9.49 -11.17 14.10
N ASP A 268 -9.76 -10.27 15.04
CA ASP A 268 -10.64 -9.13 14.81
C ASP A 268 -10.16 -7.88 15.56
N THR A 269 -10.63 -6.71 15.11
CA THR A 269 -10.24 -5.41 15.66
C THR A 269 -11.28 -4.35 15.34
N ALA A 270 -11.37 -3.33 16.20
CA ALA A 270 -12.09 -2.08 15.89
C ALA A 270 -11.28 -1.10 15.03
N ALA A 271 -10.00 -1.41 14.76
CA ALA A 271 -9.10 -0.64 13.91
C ALA A 271 -9.05 -1.21 12.47
N SER A 272 -7.98 -0.94 11.74
CA SER A 272 -7.77 -1.53 10.41
C SER A 272 -7.43 -3.02 10.50
N LEU A 273 -8.20 -3.87 9.83
CA LEU A 273 -7.95 -5.31 9.75
C LEU A 273 -6.60 -5.63 9.09
N GLU A 274 -6.24 -4.96 8.00
CA GLU A 274 -4.98 -5.19 7.27
C GLU A 274 -3.77 -4.98 8.19
N SER A 275 -3.75 -3.89 8.95
CA SER A 275 -2.69 -3.62 9.93
C SER A 275 -2.68 -4.61 11.05
N THR A 276 -3.84 -4.95 11.55
CA THR A 276 -4.00 -5.93 12.63
C THR A 276 -3.45 -7.28 12.22
N ILE A 277 -3.74 -7.74 11.02
CA ILE A 277 -3.18 -8.98 10.49
C ILE A 277 -1.66 -8.89 10.34
N SER A 278 -1.11 -7.75 9.90
CA SER A 278 0.34 -7.54 9.85
C SER A 278 0.99 -7.65 11.24
N ILE A 279 0.35 -7.09 12.27
CA ILE A 279 0.81 -7.20 13.67
C ILE A 279 0.65 -8.64 14.17
N PHE A 280 -0.49 -9.28 13.93
CA PHE A 280 -0.70 -10.69 14.26
C PHE A 280 0.39 -11.58 13.66
N CYS A 281 0.73 -11.41 12.40
CA CYS A 281 1.82 -12.15 11.77
C CYS A 281 3.17 -11.87 12.45
N LYS A 282 3.45 -10.61 12.80
CA LYS A 282 4.66 -10.25 13.54
C LYS A 282 4.69 -10.89 14.93
N ASP A 283 3.59 -10.86 15.66
CA ASP A 283 3.51 -11.37 17.04
C ASP A 283 3.58 -12.89 17.11
N PHE A 284 3.02 -13.59 16.13
CA PHE A 284 2.84 -15.03 16.16
C PHE A 284 3.70 -15.82 15.15
N LEU A 285 4.20 -15.18 14.09
CA LEU A 285 4.90 -15.86 13.00
C LEU A 285 6.36 -15.41 12.82
N SER A 286 6.92 -14.57 13.70
CA SER A 286 8.30 -14.09 13.58
C SER A 286 9.32 -14.95 14.32
N ASP A 287 8.95 -15.57 15.42
CA ASP A 287 9.83 -16.42 16.24
C ASP A 287 9.82 -17.86 15.75
N LEU A 288 10.54 -18.13 14.65
CA LEU A 288 10.57 -19.44 14.02
C LEU A 288 11.60 -20.38 14.67
N PRO A 289 11.27 -21.67 14.86
CA PRO A 289 12.19 -22.62 15.45
C PRO A 289 13.31 -23.03 14.48
N GLU A 290 14.52 -23.28 15.00
CA GLU A 290 15.64 -23.80 14.20
C GLU A 290 15.34 -25.18 13.56
N SER A 291 14.40 -25.93 14.12
CA SER A 291 13.97 -27.23 13.58
C SER A 291 13.22 -27.13 12.25
N ARG A 292 12.82 -25.93 11.84
CA ARG A 292 11.97 -25.67 10.66
C ARG A 292 10.61 -26.37 10.69
N ALA A 293 10.23 -26.92 11.84
CA ALA A 293 8.92 -27.48 12.13
C ALA A 293 8.22 -26.62 13.17
N PHE A 294 7.18 -25.90 12.77
CA PHE A 294 6.49 -24.92 13.61
C PHE A 294 5.05 -25.35 13.88
N ASP A 295 4.66 -25.40 15.15
CA ASP A 295 3.28 -25.60 15.56
C ASP A 295 2.82 -24.39 16.35
N LEU A 296 2.15 -23.46 15.67
CA LEU A 296 1.59 -22.26 16.26
C LEU A 296 0.54 -22.63 17.32
N LYS A 297 0.75 -22.16 18.54
CA LYS A 297 -0.20 -22.35 19.63
C LYS A 297 -1.00 -21.08 19.84
N ILE A 298 -2.31 -21.20 19.64
CA ILE A 298 -3.29 -20.13 19.92
C ILE A 298 -4.25 -20.65 20.98
N ASP A 299 -4.43 -19.87 22.03
CA ASP A 299 -5.29 -20.21 23.15
C ASP A 299 -6.75 -20.37 22.73
N SER A 300 -7.44 -21.29 23.37
CA SER A 300 -8.89 -21.50 23.15
C SER A 300 -9.78 -20.40 23.76
N LYS A 301 -9.19 -19.43 24.45
CA LYS A 301 -9.88 -18.24 24.96
C LYS A 301 -9.42 -17.02 24.19
N PRO A 302 -10.30 -16.04 23.95
CA PRO A 302 -9.91 -14.79 23.34
C PRO A 302 -8.87 -14.10 24.23
N ASN A 303 -7.75 -13.73 23.59
CA ASN A 303 -6.72 -12.88 24.20
C ASN A 303 -6.74 -11.53 23.48
N TYR A 304 -6.56 -10.48 24.25
CA TYR A 304 -6.54 -9.10 23.77
C TYR A 304 -5.08 -8.64 23.65
N TYR A 305 -4.71 -8.16 22.46
CA TYR A 305 -3.36 -7.72 22.14
C TYR A 305 -3.38 -6.24 21.81
N CYS A 306 -2.36 -5.51 22.23
CA CYS A 306 -2.26 -4.09 21.92
C CYS A 306 -1.72 -3.87 20.51
N THR A 307 -2.47 -3.16 19.66
CA THR A 307 -2.02 -2.77 18.32
C THR A 307 -1.18 -1.50 18.32
N ASN A 308 -1.24 -0.73 19.42
CA ASN A 308 -0.54 0.52 19.55
C ASN A 308 0.71 0.42 20.39
N ASN A 309 1.79 0.89 19.82
CA ASN A 309 3.00 1.17 20.58
C ASN A 309 2.78 2.49 21.34
N ASN A 310 2.24 2.44 22.57
CA ASN A 310 1.98 3.60 23.43
C ASN A 310 3.22 4.48 23.67
N GLN A 311 4.41 4.05 23.20
CA GLN A 311 5.64 4.84 23.29
C GLN A 311 5.53 6.24 22.65
N PHE A 312 4.64 6.40 21.67
CA PHE A 312 4.42 7.68 20.99
C PHE A 312 3.32 8.53 21.60
N ASN A 313 2.54 7.99 22.55
CA ASN A 313 1.49 8.76 23.21
C ASN A 313 2.12 9.74 24.20
N SER A 314 2.18 11.01 23.83
CA SER A 314 2.80 12.08 24.65
C SER A 314 1.79 13.14 25.08
N LEU A 315 0.56 13.05 24.62
CA LEU A 315 -0.51 14.01 24.91
C LEU A 315 -1.56 13.38 25.84
N THR A 316 -2.02 14.16 26.80
CA THR A 316 -3.15 13.81 27.69
C THR A 316 -4.30 14.73 27.41
N LEU A 317 -5.46 14.20 26.98
CA LEU A 317 -6.69 14.97 26.76
C LEU A 317 -7.23 15.47 28.12
N ILE A 318 -7.50 16.79 28.20
CA ILE A 318 -8.03 17.43 29.42
C ILE A 318 -9.43 18.02 29.23
N ASN A 319 -9.78 18.41 28.00
CA ASN A 319 -11.09 18.95 27.69
C ASN A 319 -11.48 18.68 26.23
N GLU A 320 -12.79 18.49 26.00
CA GLU A 320 -13.35 18.31 24.68
C GLU A 320 -14.74 18.95 24.61
N LYS A 321 -15.00 19.68 23.51
CA LYS A 321 -16.31 20.25 23.24
C LYS A 321 -16.65 20.07 21.76
N SER A 322 -17.80 19.48 21.49
CA SER A 322 -18.34 19.31 20.14
C SER A 322 -19.54 20.23 19.89
N THR A 323 -19.70 20.67 18.65
CA THR A 323 -20.81 21.51 18.18
C THR A 323 -21.09 21.16 16.73
N ALA A 324 -22.33 20.82 16.40
CA ALA A 324 -22.73 20.61 15.02
C ALA A 324 -22.64 21.89 14.20
N VAL A 325 -21.99 21.85 13.05
CA VAL A 325 -21.97 22.94 12.06
C VAL A 325 -23.18 22.82 11.14
N THR A 326 -23.40 21.63 10.64
CA THR A 326 -24.57 21.21 9.85
C THR A 326 -24.75 19.71 9.97
N ASP A 327 -25.80 19.12 9.38
CA ASP A 327 -25.91 17.68 9.28
C ASP A 327 -24.74 17.09 8.48
N GLY A 328 -24.01 16.18 9.09
CA GLY A 328 -22.79 15.57 8.54
C GLY A 328 -21.49 16.35 8.78
N VAL A 329 -21.49 17.47 9.53
CA VAL A 329 -20.28 18.22 9.91
C VAL A 329 -20.33 18.60 11.38
N ASP A 330 -19.45 18.00 12.18
CA ASP A 330 -19.23 18.38 13.58
C ASP A 330 -17.89 19.11 13.72
N TYR A 331 -17.94 20.25 14.42
CA TYR A 331 -16.76 20.95 14.89
C TYR A 331 -16.44 20.53 16.32
N ILE A 332 -15.19 20.11 16.56
CA ILE A 332 -14.74 19.66 17.88
C ILE A 332 -13.50 20.46 18.28
N HIS A 333 -13.53 21.03 19.48
CA HIS A 333 -12.36 21.65 20.10
C HIS A 333 -11.85 20.74 21.21
N LYS A 334 -10.56 20.40 21.15
CA LYS A 334 -9.89 19.55 22.13
C LYS A 334 -8.70 20.28 22.74
N GLU A 335 -8.53 20.11 24.04
CA GLU A 335 -7.40 20.66 24.80
C GLU A 335 -6.59 19.49 25.37
N TYR A 336 -5.30 19.48 25.08
CA TYR A 336 -4.37 18.49 25.59
C TYR A 336 -3.27 19.17 26.42
N ILE A 337 -2.62 18.37 27.26
CA ILE A 337 -1.34 18.71 27.90
C ILE A 337 -0.28 17.75 27.38
N ASP A 338 0.89 18.29 26.99
CA ASP A 338 2.05 17.48 26.66
C ASP A 338 2.75 16.98 27.94
N LYS A 339 3.73 16.09 27.78
CA LYS A 339 4.48 15.49 28.90
C LYS A 339 5.23 16.53 29.77
N ASP A 340 5.46 17.72 29.25
CA ASP A 340 6.14 18.82 29.94
C ASP A 340 5.14 19.79 30.59
N GLY A 341 3.84 19.51 30.50
CA GLY A 341 2.74 20.30 31.09
C GLY A 341 2.29 21.49 30.23
N ASN A 342 2.73 21.59 28.97
CA ASN A 342 2.32 22.69 28.09
C ASN A 342 1.00 22.35 27.38
N ASN A 343 0.18 23.39 27.15
CA ASN A 343 -1.07 23.24 26.42
C ASN A 343 -0.84 22.93 24.93
N VAL A 344 -1.70 22.09 24.37
CA VAL A 344 -1.82 21.80 22.94
C VAL A 344 -3.29 21.89 22.56
N LEU A 345 -3.64 22.92 21.79
CA LEU A 345 -5.01 23.18 21.34
C LEU A 345 -5.24 22.60 19.96
N VAL A 346 -6.32 21.84 19.82
CA VAL A 346 -6.67 21.10 18.60
C VAL A 346 -8.10 21.44 18.18
N TYR A 347 -8.25 21.76 16.92
CA TYR A 347 -9.52 22.08 16.27
C TYR A 347 -9.78 21.04 15.20
N VAL A 348 -10.98 20.49 15.18
CA VAL A 348 -11.31 19.32 14.33
C VAL A 348 -12.63 19.57 13.60
N MET A 349 -12.71 19.17 12.35
CA MET A 349 -13.99 18.90 11.67
C MET A 349 -14.09 17.40 11.41
N SER A 350 -15.16 16.78 11.91
CA SER A 350 -15.54 15.40 11.61
C SER A 350 -16.63 15.40 10.55
N LEU A 351 -16.44 14.66 9.46
CA LEU A 351 -17.24 14.74 8.24
C LEU A 351 -17.86 13.38 7.91
N ASP A 352 -19.17 13.35 7.78
CA ASP A 352 -19.92 12.21 7.24
C ASP A 352 -19.96 12.34 5.70
N MET A 353 -19.15 11.55 5.01
CA MET A 353 -19.00 11.62 3.56
C MET A 353 -20.23 11.16 2.77
N ASP A 354 -21.22 10.59 3.42
CA ASP A 354 -22.53 10.35 2.80
C ASP A 354 -23.37 11.64 2.64
N LYS A 355 -23.09 12.67 3.45
CA LYS A 355 -23.86 13.92 3.53
C LYS A 355 -23.15 15.13 2.96
N VAL A 356 -21.83 15.16 3.03
CA VAL A 356 -20.99 16.25 2.55
C VAL A 356 -19.90 15.77 1.62
N ASP A 357 -19.25 16.70 0.95
CA ASP A 357 -18.15 16.44 0.04
C ASP A 357 -16.96 17.34 0.35
N ILE A 358 -15.78 16.96 -0.14
CA ILE A 358 -14.56 17.77 -0.08
C ILE A 358 -14.10 18.09 -1.49
N ILE A 359 -13.76 19.38 -1.71
CA ILE A 359 -13.18 19.85 -2.96
C ILE A 359 -11.87 20.61 -2.71
N ASN A 360 -11.02 20.66 -3.74
CA ASN A 360 -9.81 21.48 -3.75
C ASN A 360 -10.17 22.94 -4.10
N GLY A 361 -10.24 23.82 -3.10
CA GLY A 361 -10.47 25.24 -3.27
C GLY A 361 -9.20 25.98 -3.68
N THR A 362 -9.24 26.69 -4.81
CA THR A 362 -8.13 27.45 -5.38
C THR A 362 -8.48 28.94 -5.48
N PRO A 363 -7.48 29.87 -5.56
CA PRO A 363 -7.75 31.29 -5.71
C PRO A 363 -8.67 31.56 -6.90
N HIS A 364 -9.70 32.37 -6.68
CA HIS A 364 -10.76 32.69 -7.65
C HIS A 364 -11.53 31.47 -8.18
N ASN A 365 -11.42 30.32 -7.49
CA ASN A 365 -11.90 29.02 -7.95
C ASN A 365 -11.37 28.63 -9.34
N ASP A 366 -10.18 29.11 -9.72
CA ASP A 366 -9.56 28.97 -11.03
C ASP A 366 -8.57 27.80 -11.08
N TYR A 367 -8.06 27.50 -12.27
CA TYR A 367 -7.12 26.40 -12.57
C TYR A 367 -5.68 26.91 -12.79
N VAL A 368 -5.34 28.06 -12.22
CA VAL A 368 -3.98 28.63 -12.27
C VAL A 368 -3.16 28.11 -11.10
N SER A 369 -1.96 27.61 -11.36
CA SER A 369 -1.08 26.98 -10.35
C SER A 369 0.17 27.77 -9.99
N VAL A 370 0.36 28.97 -10.56
CA VAL A 370 1.55 29.79 -10.32
C VAL A 370 1.18 31.26 -10.15
N ASN A 371 1.88 31.94 -9.24
CA ASN A 371 1.71 33.36 -8.94
C ASN A 371 0.28 33.76 -8.49
N VAL A 372 -0.43 32.80 -7.91
CA VAL A 372 -1.75 33.01 -7.31
C VAL A 372 -1.74 32.56 -5.87
N LYS A 373 -2.42 33.28 -5.03
CA LYS A 373 -2.54 33.04 -3.59
C LYS A 373 -3.80 33.69 -3.05
N ALA A 374 -4.33 33.14 -2.01
CA ALA A 374 -5.45 33.71 -1.25
C ALA A 374 -5.42 33.13 0.17
N ASN A 375 -5.96 33.83 1.16
CA ASN A 375 -6.16 33.23 2.46
C ASN A 375 -7.37 32.26 2.44
N VAL A 376 -7.50 31.42 3.45
CA VAL A 376 -8.56 30.38 3.49
C VAL A 376 -9.97 30.99 3.43
N GLN A 377 -10.20 32.20 3.98
CA GLN A 377 -11.51 32.88 3.86
C GLN A 377 -11.79 33.29 2.41
N GLU A 378 -10.83 33.86 1.71
CA GLU A 378 -10.96 34.24 0.29
C GLU A 378 -11.17 33.04 -0.62
N LEU A 379 -10.59 31.86 -0.26
CA LEU A 379 -10.83 30.60 -0.97
C LEU A 379 -12.28 30.12 -0.76
N ILE A 380 -12.82 30.26 0.45
CA ILE A 380 -14.24 30.00 0.73
C ILE A 380 -15.11 30.93 -0.10
N ASP A 381 -14.84 32.26 -0.05
CA ASP A 381 -15.62 33.27 -0.76
C ASP A 381 -15.62 32.99 -2.29
N SER A 382 -14.46 32.64 -2.85
CA SER A 382 -14.34 32.25 -4.27
C SER A 382 -15.18 31.03 -4.66
N ALA A 383 -15.26 30.03 -3.78
CA ALA A 383 -16.10 28.86 -4.01
C ALA A 383 -17.60 29.19 -3.86
N VAL A 384 -17.97 30.04 -2.89
CA VAL A 384 -19.35 30.51 -2.71
C VAL A 384 -19.79 31.31 -3.94
N ASP A 385 -18.96 32.21 -4.46
CA ASP A 385 -19.22 32.97 -5.69
C ASP A 385 -19.37 32.05 -6.92
N ALA A 386 -18.68 30.91 -6.93
CA ALA A 386 -18.84 29.87 -7.93
C ALA A 386 -20.08 28.97 -7.74
N GLY A 387 -20.87 29.21 -6.67
CA GLY A 387 -22.15 28.53 -6.42
C GLY A 387 -22.10 27.36 -5.44
N TYR A 388 -20.97 27.10 -4.80
CA TYR A 388 -20.87 26.07 -3.77
C TYR A 388 -21.49 26.54 -2.43
N THR A 389 -22.10 25.62 -1.70
CA THR A 389 -22.44 25.83 -0.29
C THR A 389 -21.30 25.27 0.55
N VAL A 390 -20.52 26.14 1.18
CA VAL A 390 -19.33 25.76 1.96
C VAL A 390 -19.68 25.76 3.46
N PHE A 391 -19.33 24.68 4.16
CA PHE A 391 -19.55 24.51 5.62
C PHE A 391 -18.28 24.78 6.44
N GLY A 392 -17.12 24.65 5.82
CA GLY A 392 -15.85 24.92 6.45
C GLY A 392 -14.66 24.64 5.54
N ALA A 393 -13.47 24.97 6.02
CA ALA A 393 -12.23 24.76 5.28
C ALA A 393 -11.01 24.61 6.19
N VAL A 394 -9.98 23.94 5.69
CA VAL A 394 -8.62 23.96 6.23
C VAL A 394 -7.61 24.23 5.11
N ASN A 395 -6.47 24.87 5.40
CA ASN A 395 -5.36 24.98 4.45
C ASN A 395 -4.86 23.61 4.01
N ALA A 396 -4.26 23.50 2.81
CA ALA A 396 -3.91 22.20 2.24
C ALA A 396 -2.42 22.06 1.86
N ASP A 397 -2.06 22.29 0.60
CA ASP A 397 -0.73 22.01 0.05
C ASP A 397 0.41 22.81 0.71
N PHE A 398 1.55 22.16 0.82
CA PHE A 398 2.81 22.91 0.85
C PHE A 398 3.00 23.62 -0.49
N PHE A 399 3.48 24.85 -0.46
CA PHE A 399 3.66 25.67 -1.65
C PHE A 399 5.00 26.43 -1.64
N ASP A 400 5.40 26.98 -2.78
CA ASP A 400 6.61 27.78 -2.90
C ASP A 400 6.38 29.22 -2.42
N ILE A 401 6.43 29.42 -1.10
CA ILE A 401 6.13 30.69 -0.45
C ILE A 401 7.06 31.84 -0.88
N ASN A 402 8.26 31.55 -1.34
CA ASN A 402 9.29 32.57 -1.62
C ASN A 402 9.33 33.05 -3.07
N ALA A 403 8.66 32.36 -4.00
CA ALA A 403 8.77 32.69 -5.43
C ALA A 403 7.43 32.59 -6.16
N THR A 404 6.93 31.39 -6.42
CA THR A 404 5.86 31.17 -7.39
C THR A 404 4.50 30.88 -6.76
N TYR A 405 4.42 30.66 -5.48
CA TYR A 405 3.24 30.16 -4.75
C TYR A 405 2.69 28.83 -5.32
N SER A 406 3.41 28.18 -6.20
CA SER A 406 3.01 26.91 -6.80
C SER A 406 2.95 25.79 -5.74
N PRO A 407 1.97 24.87 -5.82
CA PRO A 407 1.93 23.73 -4.90
C PRO A 407 3.17 22.85 -5.08
N ARG A 408 3.60 22.20 -3.99
CA ARG A 408 4.81 21.36 -3.97
C ARG A 408 4.52 19.86 -4.07
N GLY A 409 3.28 19.45 -4.17
CA GLY A 409 2.84 18.07 -4.30
C GLY A 409 1.88 17.86 -5.45
N LEU A 410 1.27 16.68 -5.54
CA LEU A 410 0.19 16.42 -6.48
C LEU A 410 -0.96 17.38 -6.18
N CYS A 411 -1.40 18.14 -7.18
CA CYS A 411 -2.54 19.03 -7.04
C CYS A 411 -3.49 18.83 -8.23
N ILE A 412 -4.73 18.42 -7.94
CA ILE A 412 -5.78 18.18 -8.92
C ILE A 412 -7.04 18.92 -8.48
N LYS A 413 -7.72 19.53 -9.43
CA LYS A 413 -9.02 20.17 -9.26
C LYS A 413 -9.95 19.78 -10.40
N ASP A 414 -11.14 19.26 -10.09
CA ASP A 414 -12.16 18.85 -11.05
C ASP A 414 -11.57 17.93 -12.17
N GLY A 415 -10.71 16.98 -11.78
CA GLY A 415 -10.03 16.06 -12.70
C GLY A 415 -8.85 16.67 -13.49
N LYS A 416 -8.60 17.98 -13.36
CA LYS A 416 -7.50 18.65 -14.06
C LYS A 416 -6.25 18.71 -13.15
N VAL A 417 -5.15 18.18 -13.63
CA VAL A 417 -3.84 18.23 -12.95
C VAL A 417 -3.29 19.64 -13.04
N LEU A 418 -3.16 20.32 -11.90
CA LEU A 418 -2.58 21.66 -11.76
C LEU A 418 -1.09 21.58 -11.46
N HIS A 419 -0.68 20.59 -10.69
CA HIS A 419 0.72 20.26 -10.43
C HIS A 419 0.89 18.74 -10.34
N GLY A 420 1.96 18.23 -10.95
CA GLY A 420 2.21 16.78 -11.04
C GLY A 420 2.74 16.19 -9.74
N THR A 421 2.69 14.85 -9.67
CA THR A 421 3.24 14.11 -8.53
C THR A 421 4.77 14.18 -8.48
N ASN A 422 5.30 14.12 -7.27
CA ASN A 422 6.72 13.97 -6.95
C ASN A 422 6.89 12.95 -5.81
N SER A 423 7.93 13.02 -5.01
CA SER A 423 8.14 12.11 -3.86
C SER A 423 7.22 12.37 -2.67
N ARG A 424 6.35 13.40 -2.71
CA ARG A 424 5.44 13.71 -1.62
C ARG A 424 4.18 12.86 -1.69
N PRO A 425 3.67 12.40 -0.54
CA PRO A 425 2.35 11.78 -0.46
C PRO A 425 1.25 12.82 -0.72
N TRP A 426 0.06 12.32 -1.02
CA TRP A 426 -1.11 13.13 -1.38
C TRP A 426 -2.38 12.54 -0.77
N PHE A 427 -3.38 13.40 -0.58
CA PHE A 427 -4.77 13.04 -0.34
C PHE A 427 -5.58 13.36 -1.60
N GLY A 428 -6.58 12.54 -1.93
CA GLY A 428 -7.48 12.81 -3.05
C GLY A 428 -8.87 12.22 -2.85
N ILE A 429 -9.81 12.75 -3.65
CA ILE A 429 -11.16 12.20 -3.82
C ILE A 429 -11.24 11.63 -5.22
N THR A 430 -11.65 10.37 -5.34
CA THR A 430 -11.84 9.71 -6.63
C THR A 430 -13.04 10.28 -7.40
N ASN A 431 -13.16 9.95 -8.68
CA ASN A 431 -14.34 10.30 -9.49
C ASN A 431 -15.64 9.65 -8.96
N GLN A 432 -15.54 8.62 -8.11
CA GLN A 432 -16.66 7.96 -7.43
C GLN A 432 -17.01 8.63 -6.09
N GLY A 433 -16.15 9.51 -5.57
CA GLY A 433 -16.32 10.19 -4.29
C GLY A 433 -15.57 9.55 -3.13
N ASP A 434 -14.78 8.50 -3.38
CA ASP A 434 -14.05 7.79 -2.33
C ASP A 434 -12.77 8.57 -1.93
N PRO A 435 -12.51 8.78 -0.63
CA PRO A 435 -11.29 9.39 -0.15
C PRO A 435 -10.13 8.40 -0.17
N VAL A 436 -8.95 8.87 -0.58
CA VAL A 436 -7.72 8.05 -0.63
C VAL A 436 -6.50 8.86 -0.21
N ILE A 437 -5.54 8.21 0.46
CA ILE A 437 -4.20 8.72 0.72
C ILE A 437 -3.20 7.80 0.02
N GLY A 438 -2.29 8.37 -0.77
CA GLY A 438 -1.32 7.61 -1.53
C GLY A 438 0.01 8.34 -1.72
N ASP A 439 0.95 7.65 -2.35
CA ASP A 439 2.24 8.20 -2.76
C ASP A 439 2.34 8.40 -4.28
N SER A 440 3.52 8.75 -4.76
CA SER A 440 3.75 8.99 -6.19
C SER A 440 3.58 7.73 -7.05
N ASP A 441 3.82 6.56 -6.49
CA ASP A 441 3.68 5.29 -7.21
C ASP A 441 2.21 4.88 -7.25
N ASP A 442 1.47 5.03 -6.16
CA ASP A 442 0.03 4.83 -6.11
C ASP A 442 -0.67 5.70 -7.17
N TYR A 443 -0.30 7.00 -7.25
CA TYR A 443 -0.87 7.88 -8.26
C TYR A 443 -0.62 7.38 -9.68
N ARG A 444 0.65 7.11 -10.03
CA ARG A 444 1.05 6.74 -11.40
C ARG A 444 0.47 5.39 -11.84
N MET A 445 0.26 4.50 -10.89
CA MET A 445 -0.06 3.11 -11.18
C MET A 445 -1.54 2.79 -11.06
N THR A 446 -2.24 3.51 -10.17
CA THR A 446 -3.63 3.20 -9.84
C THR A 446 -4.54 4.39 -10.09
N TYR A 447 -4.17 5.60 -9.63
CA TYR A 447 -5.10 6.72 -9.54
C TYR A 447 -4.98 7.78 -10.65
N MET A 448 -4.03 7.64 -11.58
CA MET A 448 -3.90 8.58 -12.71
C MET A 448 -5.18 8.62 -13.55
N GLY A 449 -5.81 9.82 -13.61
CA GLY A 449 -7.10 10.00 -14.30
C GLY A 449 -8.33 9.54 -13.51
N MET A 450 -8.15 8.99 -12.29
CA MET A 450 -9.25 8.54 -11.44
C MET A 450 -9.58 9.53 -10.32
N LEU A 451 -8.74 10.53 -10.07
CA LEU A 451 -8.95 11.53 -9.04
C LEU A 451 -9.70 12.74 -9.59
N ARG A 452 -10.76 13.15 -8.88
CA ARG A 452 -11.47 14.40 -9.10
C ARG A 452 -10.70 15.57 -8.48
N ASP A 453 -10.33 15.46 -7.22
CA ASP A 453 -9.56 16.44 -6.48
C ASP A 453 -8.38 15.77 -5.78
N ALA A 454 -7.25 16.47 -5.67
CA ALA A 454 -6.13 16.02 -4.86
C ALA A 454 -5.29 17.20 -4.35
N VAL A 455 -4.68 17.01 -3.18
CA VAL A 455 -3.74 17.92 -2.55
C VAL A 455 -2.52 17.18 -2.04
N GLY A 456 -1.34 17.81 -2.11
CA GLY A 456 -0.09 17.23 -1.64
C GLY A 456 0.13 17.44 -0.15
N GLY A 457 0.73 16.46 0.51
CA GLY A 457 1.17 16.54 1.91
C GLY A 457 2.68 16.46 2.07
N SER A 458 3.12 16.17 3.29
CA SER A 458 4.54 15.91 3.57
C SER A 458 4.81 14.47 4.00
N HIS A 459 4.09 13.97 4.98
CA HIS A 459 4.28 12.66 5.60
C HIS A 459 2.94 11.99 5.84
N VAL A 460 2.82 10.73 5.44
CA VAL A 460 1.77 9.84 5.95
C VAL A 460 2.13 9.54 7.40
N ILE A 461 1.33 9.99 8.35
CA ILE A 461 1.58 9.85 9.80
C ILE A 461 0.88 8.65 10.42
N LEU A 462 -0.24 8.22 9.83
CA LEU A 462 -0.90 6.95 10.11
C LEU A 462 -1.08 6.19 8.80
N LYS A 463 -0.87 4.90 8.84
CA LYS A 463 -1.21 3.99 7.76
C LYS A 463 -1.87 2.75 8.36
N ASN A 464 -3.09 2.46 7.88
CA ASN A 464 -3.86 1.30 8.33
C ASN A 464 -4.02 1.25 9.87
N GLY A 465 -4.28 2.36 10.54
CA GLY A 465 -4.45 2.45 12.00
C GLY A 465 -3.17 2.40 12.82
N MET A 466 -2.00 2.40 12.18
CA MET A 466 -0.69 2.37 12.85
C MET A 466 0.09 3.66 12.68
N TYR A 467 0.91 3.97 13.69
CA TYR A 467 1.91 5.02 13.57
C TYR A 467 2.92 4.70 12.47
N ASN A 468 3.12 5.62 11.54
CA ASN A 468 4.21 5.53 10.58
C ASN A 468 5.48 6.13 11.18
N GLU A 469 6.25 5.31 11.88
CA GLU A 469 7.46 5.73 12.61
C GLU A 469 8.50 6.42 11.72
N LEU A 470 8.56 6.09 10.44
CA LEU A 470 9.46 6.74 9.48
C LEU A 470 9.15 8.23 9.30
N ALA A 471 7.91 8.65 9.56
CA ALA A 471 7.51 10.05 9.51
C ALA A 471 8.02 10.88 10.70
N PHE A 472 8.51 10.26 11.76
CA PHE A 472 8.83 10.93 13.03
C PHE A 472 10.33 11.17 13.23
N GLY A 473 11.18 10.64 12.34
CA GLY A 473 12.63 10.52 12.57
C GLY A 473 13.48 11.71 12.12
N ASP A 474 12.89 12.77 11.55
CA ASP A 474 13.61 13.95 11.08
C ASP A 474 13.28 15.20 11.92
N ASP A 475 14.06 16.27 11.72
CA ASP A 475 13.85 17.58 12.40
C ASP A 475 12.43 18.10 12.27
N PHE A 476 11.80 17.89 11.13
CA PHE A 476 10.43 18.30 10.89
C PHE A 476 9.44 17.46 11.71
N GLY A 477 9.69 16.17 11.84
CA GLY A 477 8.81 15.23 12.55
C GLY A 477 8.79 15.44 14.07
N TYR A 478 9.94 15.60 14.70
CA TYR A 478 10.03 15.73 16.17
C TYR A 478 9.98 17.15 16.70
N THR A 479 10.01 18.17 15.83
CA THR A 479 9.85 19.57 16.28
C THR A 479 8.38 19.97 16.37
N ARG A 480 8.01 20.62 17.48
CA ARG A 480 6.66 21.12 17.71
C ARG A 480 6.37 22.33 16.84
N HIS A 481 5.30 22.24 16.06
CA HIS A 481 4.82 23.31 15.17
C HIS A 481 3.28 23.37 15.18
N PRO A 482 2.67 24.50 14.75
CA PRO A 482 1.30 24.44 14.25
C PRO A 482 1.20 23.41 13.13
N ARG A 483 0.15 22.58 13.14
CA ARG A 483 -0.03 21.48 12.18
C ARG A 483 -1.41 21.50 11.57
N THR A 484 -1.52 20.97 10.36
CA THR A 484 -2.79 20.64 9.72
C THR A 484 -2.71 19.21 9.22
N ALA A 485 -3.76 18.44 9.41
CA ALA A 485 -3.82 17.04 8.95
C ALA A 485 -5.21 16.69 8.41
N ILE A 486 -5.23 15.71 7.54
CA ILE A 486 -6.42 15.01 7.08
C ILE A 486 -6.29 13.53 7.37
N GLY A 487 -7.38 12.89 7.82
CA GLY A 487 -7.45 11.45 8.04
C GLY A 487 -8.71 10.85 7.47
N ILE A 488 -8.59 9.59 7.10
CA ILE A 488 -9.69 8.74 6.62
C ILE A 488 -9.98 7.72 7.73
N THR A 489 -11.25 7.61 8.12
CA THR A 489 -11.70 6.61 9.11
C THR A 489 -11.95 5.26 8.44
N LYS A 490 -12.12 4.20 9.25
CA LYS A 490 -12.46 2.85 8.75
C LYS A 490 -13.71 2.85 7.85
N ASP A 491 -14.68 3.70 8.16
CA ASP A 491 -15.96 3.79 7.43
C ASP A 491 -15.90 4.73 6.22
N GLY A 492 -14.70 5.20 5.83
CA GLY A 492 -14.52 6.13 4.71
C GLY A 492 -14.90 7.58 5.02
N ASN A 493 -15.21 7.92 6.28
CA ASN A 493 -15.44 9.28 6.73
C ASN A 493 -14.12 10.05 6.87
N ILE A 494 -14.19 11.37 6.92
CA ILE A 494 -13.00 12.22 6.97
C ILE A 494 -12.94 12.99 8.29
N VAL A 495 -11.72 13.12 8.82
CA VAL A 495 -11.41 14.03 9.93
C VAL A 495 -10.32 15.01 9.48
N LEU A 496 -10.57 16.29 9.70
CA LEU A 496 -9.64 17.40 9.48
C LEU A 496 -9.21 17.94 10.83
N ALA A 497 -7.92 18.07 11.07
CA ALA A 497 -7.39 18.59 12.33
C ALA A 497 -6.41 19.73 12.08
N VAL A 498 -6.54 20.80 12.89
CA VAL A 498 -5.59 21.91 12.98
C VAL A 498 -5.12 22.00 14.41
N VAL A 499 -3.81 22.08 14.61
CA VAL A 499 -3.17 22.26 15.92
C VAL A 499 -2.52 23.63 15.96
N ASP A 500 -2.88 24.48 16.93
CA ASP A 500 -2.18 25.73 17.19
C ASP A 500 -0.79 25.48 17.76
N GLY A 501 0.13 26.40 17.55
CA GLY A 501 1.49 26.31 18.08
C GLY A 501 2.29 27.58 17.90
N ARG A 502 3.56 27.56 18.31
CA ARG A 502 4.46 28.73 18.33
C ARG A 502 3.91 29.91 19.19
N GLN A 503 3.00 29.60 20.08
CA GLN A 503 2.37 30.53 21.01
C GLN A 503 2.39 29.92 22.41
N PRO A 504 3.54 29.90 23.12
CA PRO A 504 3.73 29.14 24.35
C PRO A 504 2.66 29.38 25.44
N GLU A 505 2.15 30.60 25.54
CA GLU A 505 1.08 30.96 26.47
C GLU A 505 -0.29 30.37 26.10
N LEU A 506 -0.48 29.96 24.84
CA LEU A 506 -1.73 29.43 24.30
C LEU A 506 -1.62 27.96 23.93
N SER A 507 -0.69 27.62 23.00
CA SER A 507 -0.47 26.30 22.51
C SER A 507 0.98 26.11 22.05
N ASN A 508 1.62 25.03 22.51
CA ASN A 508 3.03 24.71 22.21
C ASN A 508 3.20 24.12 20.80
N GLY A 509 2.12 23.62 20.19
CA GLY A 509 2.17 22.88 18.93
C GLY A 509 2.33 21.38 19.11
N ALA A 510 2.41 20.66 18.00
CA ALA A 510 2.51 19.22 17.95
C ALA A 510 3.71 18.75 17.15
N THR A 511 4.34 17.64 17.58
CA THR A 511 5.21 16.80 16.75
C THR A 511 4.36 16.02 15.75
N LEU A 512 4.96 15.32 14.78
CA LEU A 512 4.17 14.44 13.91
C LEU A 512 3.63 13.22 14.66
N SER A 513 4.34 12.73 15.68
CA SER A 513 3.82 11.65 16.52
C SER A 513 2.63 12.09 17.39
N ASP A 514 2.66 13.32 17.92
CA ASP A 514 1.50 13.88 18.62
C ASP A 514 0.29 14.04 17.69
N LEU A 515 0.54 14.53 16.47
CA LEU A 515 -0.49 14.67 15.45
C LEU A 515 -1.09 13.31 15.06
N ALA A 516 -0.25 12.28 14.92
CA ALA A 516 -0.70 10.92 14.67
C ALA A 516 -1.53 10.37 15.84
N GLN A 517 -1.14 10.62 17.10
CA GLN A 517 -1.95 10.27 18.27
C GLN A 517 -3.35 10.93 18.18
N ILE A 518 -3.40 12.24 17.92
CA ILE A 518 -4.66 12.98 17.77
C ILE A 518 -5.53 12.35 16.68
N MET A 519 -4.97 12.09 15.49
CA MET A 519 -5.72 11.54 14.37
C MET A 519 -6.24 10.13 14.66
N LEU A 520 -5.45 9.30 15.34
CA LEU A 520 -5.86 7.95 15.75
C LEU A 520 -7.01 8.01 16.78
N GLU A 521 -6.94 8.90 17.78
CA GLU A 521 -8.01 9.12 18.76
C GLU A 521 -9.30 9.64 18.10
N LEU A 522 -9.20 10.33 16.96
CA LEU A 522 -10.34 10.76 16.14
C LEU A 522 -10.90 9.63 15.24
N GLY A 523 -10.30 8.45 15.25
CA GLY A 523 -10.75 7.27 14.50
C GLY A 523 -10.16 7.16 13.10
N ALA A 524 -9.17 7.99 12.73
CA ALA A 524 -8.48 7.84 11.46
C ALA A 524 -7.66 6.54 11.42
N VAL A 525 -7.74 5.83 10.31
CA VAL A 525 -6.87 4.68 10.01
C VAL A 525 -5.71 5.09 9.10
N ASP A 526 -5.96 6.02 8.17
CA ASP A 526 -4.92 6.65 7.37
C ASP A 526 -4.91 8.16 7.66
N ALA A 527 -3.75 8.77 7.78
CA ALA A 527 -3.64 10.20 8.00
C ALA A 527 -2.40 10.81 7.35
N LEU A 528 -2.58 12.00 6.79
CA LEU A 528 -1.59 12.77 6.07
C LEU A 528 -1.38 14.13 6.74
N ASN A 529 -0.11 14.49 7.02
CA ASN A 529 0.23 15.83 7.41
C ASN A 529 0.25 16.78 6.19
N LEU A 530 -0.52 17.84 6.26
CA LEU A 530 -0.61 18.93 5.29
C LEU A 530 0.34 20.09 5.67
N ASP A 531 0.26 21.23 4.95
CA ASP A 531 1.05 22.42 5.30
C ASP A 531 0.66 22.95 6.67
N GLY A 532 1.67 23.34 7.42
CA GLY A 532 1.59 23.75 8.81
C GLY A 532 2.13 25.16 9.08
N GLY A 533 2.55 25.38 10.30
CA GLY A 533 3.12 26.68 10.71
C GLY A 533 2.11 27.80 10.60
N GLY A 534 2.51 28.92 10.01
CA GLY A 534 1.63 30.08 9.83
C GLY A 534 0.47 29.86 8.87
N SER A 535 0.51 28.78 8.05
CA SER A 535 -0.58 28.41 7.15
C SER A 535 -1.74 27.72 7.87
N SER A 536 -1.49 27.13 9.06
CA SER A 536 -2.49 26.35 9.82
C SER A 536 -3.72 27.18 10.13
N THR A 537 -4.82 26.87 9.44
CA THR A 537 -6.08 27.62 9.52
C THR A 537 -7.27 26.68 9.41
N MET A 538 -8.22 26.80 10.33
CA MET A 538 -9.54 26.18 10.25
C MET A 538 -10.63 27.24 10.31
N ILE A 539 -11.53 27.24 9.34
CA ILE A 539 -12.70 28.11 9.28
C ILE A 539 -13.94 27.24 9.22
N THR A 540 -14.97 27.57 10.00
CA THR A 540 -16.28 26.90 9.92
C THR A 540 -17.39 27.90 9.70
N GLN A 541 -18.47 27.45 9.06
CA GLN A 541 -19.71 28.20 8.97
C GLN A 541 -20.37 28.30 10.37
N THR A 542 -20.91 29.49 10.68
CA THR A 542 -21.70 29.73 11.89
C THR A 542 -22.98 30.47 11.50
N PRO A 543 -23.98 30.62 12.38
CA PRO A 543 -25.17 31.41 12.10
C PRO A 543 -24.88 32.88 11.72
N ASN A 544 -23.70 33.40 12.09
CA ASN A 544 -23.28 34.79 11.84
C ASN A 544 -22.28 34.92 10.68
N GLY A 545 -22.12 33.89 9.83
CA GLY A 545 -21.12 33.84 8.77
C GLY A 545 -19.96 32.92 9.13
N TYR A 546 -18.85 33.03 8.42
CA TYR A 546 -17.66 32.22 8.65
C TYR A 546 -16.83 32.72 9.83
N LYS A 547 -16.24 31.78 10.57
CA LYS A 547 -15.40 32.07 11.72
C LYS A 547 -14.13 31.25 11.69
N THR A 548 -12.96 31.89 11.81
CA THR A 548 -11.70 31.22 12.10
C THR A 548 -11.74 30.63 13.50
N GLN A 549 -11.51 29.33 13.62
CA GLN A 549 -11.65 28.60 14.87
C GLN A 549 -10.36 28.57 15.69
N ASN A 550 -9.22 28.49 15.02
CA ASN A 550 -7.91 28.43 15.62
C ASN A 550 -7.24 29.81 15.71
N SER A 551 -6.05 29.90 16.30
CA SER A 551 -5.22 31.11 16.40
C SER A 551 -3.99 30.98 15.50
N PRO A 552 -4.02 31.48 14.25
CA PRO A 552 -2.88 31.40 13.35
C PRO A 552 -1.61 32.02 13.94
N SER A 553 -0.49 31.33 13.88
CA SER A 553 0.76 31.74 14.53
C SER A 553 1.38 33.04 13.94
N ASP A 554 0.97 33.44 12.73
CA ASP A 554 1.40 34.71 12.11
C ASP A 554 0.61 35.93 12.63
N GLY A 555 -0.44 35.71 13.45
CA GLY A 555 -1.32 36.75 13.95
C GLY A 555 -2.42 37.19 12.97
N GLU A 556 -2.35 36.71 11.74
CA GLU A 556 -3.33 36.95 10.66
C GLU A 556 -3.44 35.69 9.78
N LEU A 557 -4.45 35.63 8.91
CA LEU A 557 -4.62 34.56 7.97
C LEU A 557 -3.55 34.65 6.87
N ARG A 558 -2.65 33.66 6.80
CA ARG A 558 -1.64 33.60 5.75
C ARG A 558 -2.30 33.32 4.40
N GLU A 559 -1.85 34.03 3.37
CA GLU A 559 -2.13 33.66 1.99
C GLU A 559 -1.43 32.33 1.64
N VAL A 560 -2.20 31.36 1.16
CA VAL A 560 -1.79 30.01 0.78
C VAL A 560 -2.15 29.75 -0.68
N TYR A 561 -1.73 28.63 -1.21
CA TYR A 561 -2.12 28.27 -2.58
C TYR A 561 -3.55 27.72 -2.63
N ASN A 562 -3.89 26.79 -1.74
CA ASN A 562 -5.21 26.14 -1.76
C ASN A 562 -5.68 25.73 -0.35
N ALA A 563 -6.93 25.29 -0.31
CA ALA A 563 -7.58 24.75 0.88
C ALA A 563 -8.46 23.54 0.53
N LEU A 564 -8.66 22.66 1.50
CA LEU A 564 -9.72 21.66 1.45
C LEU A 564 -11.01 22.32 1.94
N LEU A 565 -11.99 22.42 1.06
CA LEU A 565 -13.30 23.00 1.35
C LEU A 565 -14.33 21.90 1.57
N VAL A 566 -15.03 21.96 2.71
CA VAL A 566 -16.15 21.07 3.02
C VAL A 566 -17.41 21.68 2.43
N VAL A 567 -18.02 20.99 1.48
CA VAL A 567 -19.15 21.50 0.71
C VAL A 567 -20.37 20.59 0.81
N LYS A 568 -21.53 21.16 0.51
CA LYS A 568 -22.76 20.37 0.36
C LYS A 568 -22.61 19.40 -0.80
N LYS A 569 -22.98 18.16 -0.56
CA LYS A 569 -23.04 17.08 -1.57
C LYS A 569 -24.20 17.27 -2.54
#